data_8490f4bee010cd7d36d53fcfc3d27247
#
_entry.id   8490f4bee010cd7d36d53fcfc3d27247
#
_cell.length_a   1.000
_cell.length_b   1.000
_cell.length_c   1.000
_cell.angle_alpha   90.00
_cell.angle_beta   90.00
_cell.angle_gamma   90.00
#
_symmetry.space_group_name_H-M   'P 1'
#
loop_
_entity.id
_entity.type
_entity.pdbx_description
1 polymer ?
#
loop_
_entity_poly.entity_id
_entity_poly.type
_entity_poly.pdbx_seq_one_letter_code
_entity_poly.pdbx_strand_id
1 'polypeptide(L)'
;MKTRKNLFALLALVGLAGTLLLTSCEKDEEKEMEMPKNIVEVAVSNPQFSILVQALQKANLATTLQGTGPFTVFAPTNAAFNELFNQLGVSGIDALTADQLTPILLYHVLSGKVESNQLASGYVSTLSPGAGGLGVSLKVDASMLKLNGNVGITAADISATNGVIHVIDKVLLPPTVVDIALANSSFTSLVAALTKANLVNALKADGPFTVFAPTNDAFSQLFTDLGVSGLDALNAEDLTPILLYHVLGAAVKSTQLQTGYVSTLSAGPNDSKVSLLVDAAAVKLNNNSKIVATDVVGTNGIVHVIDKVILPPTVVDIALANSSFSTLVSALVKAELVETLKGQGPFTVFAPTNDAFSALFTQIGVSGIDQLSKDDLTPILLYHVVSGNVKSNQLSSGNVPTLNGDINVNVGTTVTINENSSVVLVDVQATNGVIHVINKVLLPPAK
;
A
#
# COMPACT_ATOMS: atom_id res chain seq x y z
N MET A 1 31.34 -37.36 68.95
CA MET A 1 32.53 -37.41 69.91
C MET A 1 33.03 -36.01 70.05
N LYS A 2 32.80 -35.54 71.24
CA LYS A 2 33.75 -34.85 72.16
C LYS A 2 34.19 -33.49 71.64
N THR A 3 33.77 -32.48 72.26
CA THR A 3 33.82 -31.85 73.60
C THR A 3 34.67 -30.59 73.53
N ARG A 4 34.04 -29.48 73.91
CA ARG A 4 34.29 -28.73 75.20
C ARG A 4 35.49 -27.77 75.10
N LYS A 5 35.51 -26.62 75.61
CA LYS A 5 34.88 -25.83 76.65
C LYS A 5 35.70 -24.58 76.86
N ASN A 6 35.03 -23.49 77.18
CA ASN A 6 35.22 -22.62 78.39
C ASN A 6 36.42 -21.64 78.35
N LEU A 7 36.44 -20.52 79.00
CA LEU A 7 35.61 -19.76 79.89
C LEU A 7 36.47 -18.63 80.53
N PHE A 8 35.83 -17.55 80.91
CA PHE A 8 36.21 -16.57 81.94
C PHE A 8 37.32 -15.53 81.62
N ALA A 9 37.02 -14.29 81.71
CA ALA A 9 36.55 -13.31 82.68
C ALA A 9 37.73 -12.60 83.40
N LEU A 10 37.76 -11.33 83.47
CA LEU A 10 37.56 -10.49 84.65
C LEU A 10 38.22 -9.10 84.54
N LEU A 11 37.42 -8.08 84.75
CA LEU A 11 37.53 -6.84 85.52
C LEU A 11 38.91 -6.14 85.64
N ALA A 12 38.98 -4.84 85.37
CA ALA A 12 38.74 -3.71 86.30
C ALA A 12 39.41 -2.44 85.76
N LEU A 13 38.73 -1.45 85.66
CA LEU A 13 38.59 -0.20 86.44
C LEU A 13 39.57 0.95 86.18
N VAL A 14 38.98 2.11 85.88
CA VAL A 14 39.31 3.49 86.22
C VAL A 14 40.38 4.23 85.43
N GLY A 15 39.95 5.30 84.81
CA GLY A 15 40.77 6.43 84.32
C GLY A 15 39.96 7.51 83.60
N LEU A 16 39.44 8.45 84.38
CA LEU A 16 38.73 9.65 84.00
C LEU A 16 39.70 10.65 83.38
N ALA A 17 39.57 10.98 82.08
CA ALA A 17 40.11 12.20 81.51
C ALA A 17 39.22 12.65 80.34
N GLY A 18 38.56 13.77 80.53
CA GLY A 18 37.71 14.36 79.53
C GLY A 18 38.49 14.93 78.33
N THR A 19 38.05 14.56 77.11
CA THR A 19 38.37 15.30 75.90
C THR A 19 37.06 15.54 75.17
N LEU A 20 36.70 16.83 75.03
CA LEU A 20 35.65 17.29 74.12
C LEU A 20 35.99 16.87 72.71
N LEU A 21 35.31 15.90 72.18
CA LEU A 21 35.28 15.63 70.79
C LEU A 21 34.11 16.43 70.20
N LEU A 22 34.47 17.50 69.45
CA LEU A 22 33.58 18.16 68.54
C LEU A 22 33.13 17.13 67.45
N THR A 23 31.96 16.59 67.64
CA THR A 23 31.29 15.86 66.48
C THR A 23 30.95 16.86 65.40
N SER A 24 31.80 16.88 64.40
CA SER A 24 31.44 17.43 63.09
C SER A 24 30.23 16.63 62.57
N CYS A 25 29.04 17.26 62.55
CA CYS A 25 27.95 16.78 61.72
C CYS A 25 28.38 16.90 60.27
N GLU A 26 28.90 15.84 59.67
CA GLU A 26 28.79 15.65 58.23
C GLU A 26 27.31 15.63 57.92
N LYS A 27 26.84 16.67 57.22
CA LYS A 27 25.57 16.59 56.50
C LYS A 27 25.75 15.47 55.50
N ASP A 28 25.23 14.29 55.77
CA ASP A 28 24.86 13.34 54.74
C ASP A 28 23.92 14.13 53.81
N GLU A 29 24.43 14.56 52.67
CA GLU A 29 23.58 14.93 51.55
C GLU A 29 22.82 13.65 51.21
N GLU A 30 21.58 13.52 51.71
CA GLU A 30 20.63 12.58 51.19
C GLU A 30 20.55 12.88 49.71
N LYS A 31 21.23 12.10 48.86
CA LYS A 31 20.95 12.03 47.42
C LYS A 31 19.48 11.67 47.34
N GLU A 32 18.64 12.70 47.10
CA GLU A 32 17.27 12.51 46.76
C GLU A 32 17.24 11.49 45.60
N MET A 33 16.81 10.26 45.91
CA MET A 33 16.65 9.23 44.87
C MET A 33 15.58 9.75 43.90
N GLU A 34 16.03 10.30 42.78
CA GLU A 34 15.14 10.77 41.73
C GLU A 34 14.23 9.60 41.32
N MET A 35 12.95 9.71 41.62
CA MET A 35 11.97 8.69 41.27
C MET A 35 12.03 8.44 39.76
N PRO A 36 12.05 7.19 39.31
CA PRO A 36 12.10 6.89 37.89
C PRO A 36 10.88 7.48 37.17
N LYS A 37 11.12 8.33 36.17
CA LYS A 37 10.11 9.12 35.46
C LYS A 37 9.55 8.35 34.26
N ASN A 38 8.25 8.48 34.00
CA ASN A 38 7.66 8.04 32.73
C ASN A 38 7.95 9.05 31.61
N ILE A 39 7.61 8.70 30.35
CA ILE A 39 7.88 9.52 29.15
C ILE A 39 7.36 10.95 29.30
N VAL A 40 6.15 11.12 29.82
CA VAL A 40 5.53 12.45 29.97
C VAL A 40 6.23 13.25 31.06
N GLU A 41 6.59 12.61 32.19
CA GLU A 41 7.34 13.26 33.28
C GLU A 41 8.74 13.67 32.82
N VAL A 42 9.42 12.86 32.01
CA VAL A 42 10.70 13.24 31.38
C VAL A 42 10.51 14.47 30.49
N ALA A 43 9.45 14.49 29.66
CA ALA A 43 9.17 15.64 28.81
C ALA A 43 8.85 16.90 29.61
N VAL A 44 8.06 16.80 30.67
CA VAL A 44 7.72 17.93 31.58
C VAL A 44 8.95 18.48 32.30
N SER A 45 9.89 17.61 32.69
CA SER A 45 11.11 18.03 33.40
C SER A 45 12.16 18.69 32.48
N ASN A 46 11.96 18.68 31.16
CA ASN A 46 12.90 19.25 30.19
C ASN A 46 12.30 20.46 29.45
N PRO A 47 12.82 21.69 29.67
CA PRO A 47 12.29 22.92 29.07
C PRO A 47 12.26 22.91 27.55
N GLN A 48 13.12 22.12 26.88
CA GLN A 48 13.13 22.04 25.40
C GLN A 48 11.89 21.36 24.83
N PHE A 49 11.06 20.70 25.65
CA PHE A 49 9.83 20.02 25.25
C PHE A 49 8.55 20.74 25.70
N SER A 50 8.65 21.99 26.16
CA SER A 50 7.47 22.70 26.74
C SER A 50 6.31 22.81 25.74
N ILE A 51 6.58 23.01 24.43
CA ILE A 51 5.54 23.03 23.39
C ILE A 51 4.97 21.62 23.16
N LEU A 52 5.80 20.58 23.14
CA LEU A 52 5.33 19.18 23.07
C LEU A 52 4.37 18.85 24.22
N VAL A 53 4.71 19.25 25.44
CA VAL A 53 3.86 19.04 26.63
C VAL A 53 2.52 19.75 26.47
N GLN A 54 2.51 21.01 26.02
CA GLN A 54 1.27 21.76 25.74
C GLN A 54 0.44 21.05 24.64
N ALA A 55 1.08 20.57 23.57
CA ALA A 55 0.41 19.83 22.51
C ALA A 55 -0.23 18.52 23.03
N LEU A 56 0.49 17.75 23.85
CA LEU A 56 -0.03 16.53 24.47
C LEU A 56 -1.23 16.80 25.40
N GLN A 57 -1.19 17.89 26.16
CA GLN A 57 -2.29 18.31 27.02
C GLN A 57 -3.51 18.73 26.19
N LYS A 58 -3.31 19.54 25.15
CA LYS A 58 -4.38 20.00 24.25
C LYS A 58 -5.05 18.87 23.50
N ALA A 59 -4.29 17.84 23.08
CA ALA A 59 -4.79 16.66 22.41
C ALA A 59 -5.33 15.58 23.37
N ASN A 60 -5.31 15.80 24.70
CA ASN A 60 -5.67 14.83 25.74
C ASN A 60 -4.89 13.51 25.67
N LEU A 61 -3.64 13.54 25.16
CA LEU A 61 -2.80 12.33 24.99
C LEU A 61 -1.84 12.10 26.15
N ALA A 62 -1.71 13.05 27.09
CA ALA A 62 -0.80 12.93 28.23
C ALA A 62 -1.09 11.66 29.05
N THR A 63 -2.34 11.40 29.41
CA THR A 63 -2.75 10.20 30.16
C THR A 63 -2.46 8.91 29.40
N THR A 64 -2.65 8.88 28.09
CA THR A 64 -2.37 7.72 27.22
C THR A 64 -0.89 7.38 27.25
N LEU A 65 -0.01 8.38 27.15
CA LEU A 65 1.44 8.21 27.15
C LEU A 65 2.05 8.04 28.56
N GLN A 66 1.28 8.30 29.62
CA GLN A 66 1.62 7.93 31.01
C GLN A 66 1.30 6.44 31.30
N GLY A 67 0.55 5.77 30.43
CA GLY A 67 0.18 4.37 30.58
C GLY A 67 1.38 3.40 30.60
N THR A 68 1.07 2.11 30.72
CA THR A 68 2.07 1.06 30.98
C THR A 68 3.08 0.86 29.85
N GLY A 69 2.84 1.31 28.62
CA GLY A 69 3.76 1.12 27.50
C GLY A 69 4.06 -0.36 27.20
N PRO A 70 5.26 -0.73 26.72
CA PRO A 70 6.36 0.19 26.39
C PRO A 70 6.12 1.00 25.12
N PHE A 71 6.69 2.22 25.07
CA PHE A 71 6.60 3.11 23.92
C PHE A 71 8.00 3.55 23.44
N THR A 72 8.11 3.87 22.15
CA THR A 72 9.20 4.67 21.61
C THR A 72 8.63 6.00 21.14
N VAL A 73 9.15 7.11 21.67
CA VAL A 73 8.68 8.44 21.33
C VAL A 73 9.78 9.23 20.65
N PHE A 74 9.50 9.68 19.43
CA PHE A 74 10.33 10.66 18.73
C PHE A 74 9.88 12.06 19.16
N ALA A 75 10.62 12.70 20.07
CA ALA A 75 10.24 13.96 20.72
C ALA A 75 10.79 15.18 19.97
N PRO A 76 9.95 15.97 19.29
CA PRO A 76 10.39 17.22 18.65
C PRO A 76 10.64 18.30 19.70
N THR A 77 11.72 19.07 19.47
CA THR A 77 12.07 20.21 20.33
C THR A 77 11.13 21.41 20.09
N ASN A 78 11.18 22.41 20.98
CA ASN A 78 10.49 23.69 20.76
C ASN A 78 10.91 24.34 19.45
N ALA A 79 12.18 24.23 19.05
CA ALA A 79 12.67 24.75 17.77
C ALA A 79 11.98 24.06 16.58
N ALA A 80 11.81 22.72 16.66
CA ALA A 80 11.09 21.95 15.64
C ALA A 80 9.62 22.40 15.49
N PHE A 81 8.94 22.66 16.61
CA PHE A 81 7.57 23.18 16.58
C PHE A 81 7.50 24.62 16.03
N ASN A 82 8.44 25.49 16.38
CA ASN A 82 8.48 26.84 15.83
C ASN A 82 8.70 26.84 14.31
N GLU A 83 9.54 25.91 13.79
CA GLU A 83 9.68 25.73 12.34
C GLU A 83 8.35 25.30 11.70
N LEU A 84 7.62 24.34 12.31
CA LEU A 84 6.30 23.94 11.84
C LEU A 84 5.30 25.10 11.85
N PHE A 85 5.25 25.90 12.91
CA PHE A 85 4.34 27.05 12.98
C PHE A 85 4.61 28.08 11.89
N ASN A 86 5.90 28.34 11.60
CA ASN A 86 6.29 29.20 10.49
C ASN A 86 5.86 28.64 9.13
N GLN A 87 6.02 27.32 8.91
CA GLN A 87 5.60 26.66 7.67
C GLN A 87 4.07 26.71 7.48
N LEU A 88 3.30 26.58 8.56
CA LEU A 88 1.85 26.64 8.54
C LEU A 88 1.30 28.08 8.54
N GLY A 89 2.13 29.09 8.78
CA GLY A 89 1.71 30.49 8.91
C GLY A 89 0.84 30.75 10.15
N VAL A 90 1.06 30.00 11.24
CA VAL A 90 0.31 30.14 12.51
C VAL A 90 1.19 30.69 13.62
N SER A 91 0.56 31.32 14.61
CA SER A 91 1.28 32.01 15.70
C SER A 91 1.82 31.07 16.80
N GLY A 92 1.37 29.82 16.83
CA GLY A 92 1.78 28.84 17.83
C GLY A 92 0.79 27.71 18.03
N ILE A 93 0.99 26.92 19.09
CA ILE A 93 0.21 25.70 19.36
C ILE A 93 -1.28 26.00 19.59
N ASP A 94 -1.63 27.19 20.05
CA ASP A 94 -3.01 27.56 20.31
C ASP A 94 -3.86 27.71 19.04
N ALA A 95 -3.22 27.94 17.90
CA ALA A 95 -3.88 28.02 16.61
C ALA A 95 -4.25 26.65 16.03
N LEU A 96 -3.72 25.57 16.59
CA LEU A 96 -4.02 24.21 16.14
C LEU A 96 -5.08 23.56 17.04
N THR A 97 -6.04 22.82 16.47
CA THR A 97 -7.07 22.12 17.22
C THR A 97 -6.55 20.77 17.76
N ALA A 98 -7.27 20.19 18.73
CA ALA A 98 -6.97 18.85 19.25
C ALA A 98 -7.01 17.78 18.13
N ASP A 99 -8.00 17.88 17.22
CA ASP A 99 -8.17 16.96 16.09
C ASP A 99 -7.00 17.03 15.10
N GLN A 100 -6.42 18.21 14.90
CA GLN A 100 -5.22 18.38 14.07
C GLN A 100 -3.96 17.83 14.75
N LEU A 101 -3.85 18.03 16.06
CA LEU A 101 -2.67 17.62 16.84
C LEU A 101 -2.63 16.11 17.09
N THR A 102 -3.77 15.47 17.32
CA THR A 102 -3.85 14.06 17.70
C THR A 102 -3.14 13.13 16.70
N PRO A 103 -3.45 13.14 15.39
CA PRO A 103 -2.75 12.28 14.43
C PRO A 103 -1.26 12.62 14.31
N ILE A 104 -0.88 13.91 14.41
CA ILE A 104 0.52 14.33 14.39
C ILE A 104 1.27 13.72 15.59
N LEU A 105 0.77 13.91 16.82
CA LEU A 105 1.42 13.42 18.02
C LEU A 105 1.49 11.90 18.06
N LEU A 106 0.43 11.19 17.66
CA LEU A 106 0.43 9.73 17.55
C LEU A 106 1.41 9.20 16.47
N TYR A 107 1.70 10.01 15.45
CA TYR A 107 2.68 9.68 14.41
C TYR A 107 4.13 9.68 14.95
N HIS A 108 4.37 10.33 16.09
CA HIS A 108 5.65 10.34 16.78
C HIS A 108 5.85 9.14 17.73
N VAL A 109 4.87 8.24 17.84
CA VAL A 109 4.89 7.17 18.82
C VAL A 109 4.82 5.80 18.16
N LEU A 110 5.77 4.93 18.52
CA LEU A 110 5.71 3.51 18.19
C LEU A 110 5.28 2.70 19.43
N SER A 111 4.58 1.60 19.20
CA SER A 111 4.41 0.57 20.22
C SER A 111 5.73 -0.21 20.39
N GLY A 112 6.10 -0.49 21.63
CA GLY A 112 7.36 -1.16 21.96
C GLY A 112 8.49 -0.18 22.30
N LYS A 113 9.49 -0.67 23.06
CA LYS A 113 10.72 0.05 23.35
C LYS A 113 11.78 -0.34 22.32
N VAL A 114 12.16 0.59 21.45
CA VAL A 114 13.17 0.40 20.43
C VAL A 114 14.30 1.39 20.66
N GLU A 115 15.43 0.92 21.12
CA GLU A 115 16.65 1.73 21.32
C GLU A 115 17.31 2.03 19.95
N SER A 116 18.16 3.04 19.88
CA SER A 116 18.78 3.51 18.63
C SER A 116 19.55 2.40 17.92
N ASN A 117 20.19 1.51 18.64
CA ASN A 117 20.92 0.35 18.11
C ASN A 117 20.01 -0.79 17.61
N GLN A 118 18.70 -0.72 17.90
CA GLN A 118 17.67 -1.66 17.45
C GLN A 118 16.85 -1.11 16.29
N LEU A 119 17.03 0.18 15.95
CA LEU A 119 16.36 0.77 14.78
C LEU A 119 16.84 0.06 13.52
N ALA A 120 15.91 -0.41 12.73
CA ALA A 120 16.17 -1.00 11.42
C ALA A 120 15.70 -0.07 10.30
N SER A 121 16.46 0.01 9.20
CA SER A 121 16.02 0.77 8.03
C SER A 121 14.80 0.10 7.37
N GLY A 122 13.80 0.90 7.05
CA GLY A 122 12.52 0.44 6.48
C GLY A 122 11.33 1.24 6.98
N TYR A 123 10.15 0.66 6.89
CA TYR A 123 8.92 1.26 7.38
C TYR A 123 8.47 0.58 8.67
N VAL A 124 8.11 1.40 9.67
CA VAL A 124 7.56 0.96 10.96
C VAL A 124 6.18 1.57 11.16
N SER A 125 5.28 0.84 11.82
CA SER A 125 3.92 1.33 12.11
C SER A 125 3.91 2.21 13.34
N THR A 126 3.31 3.38 13.26
CA THR A 126 3.09 4.29 14.37
C THR A 126 1.72 4.08 15.01
N LEU A 127 1.43 4.81 16.10
CA LEU A 127 0.10 4.82 16.71
C LEU A 127 -0.89 5.75 15.98
N SER A 128 -0.43 6.56 15.01
CA SER A 128 -1.33 7.41 14.24
C SER A 128 -2.25 6.56 13.35
N PRO A 129 -3.57 6.77 13.40
CA PRO A 129 -4.50 6.02 12.56
C PRO A 129 -4.30 6.38 11.08
N GLY A 130 -4.15 5.37 10.25
CA GLY A 130 -4.00 5.48 8.80
C GLY A 130 -5.09 4.73 8.04
N ALA A 131 -4.94 4.66 6.73
CA ALA A 131 -5.88 3.98 5.85
C ALA A 131 -6.00 2.48 6.19
N GLY A 132 -7.19 1.94 5.96
CA GLY A 132 -7.47 0.51 6.19
C GLY A 132 -7.43 0.07 7.65
N GLY A 133 -7.44 1.00 8.62
CA GLY A 133 -7.36 0.71 10.07
C GLY A 133 -5.99 0.23 10.52
N LEU A 134 -4.94 0.55 9.76
CA LEU A 134 -3.53 0.33 10.14
C LEU A 134 -2.93 1.61 10.71
N GLY A 135 -1.80 1.49 11.44
CA GLY A 135 -1.03 2.66 11.83
C GLY A 135 -0.25 3.23 10.63
N VAL A 136 -0.19 4.58 10.54
CA VAL A 136 0.58 5.26 9.50
C VAL A 136 2.04 4.85 9.56
N SER A 137 2.64 4.57 8.41
CA SER A 137 4.02 4.10 8.30
C SER A 137 5.02 5.26 8.42
N LEU A 138 6.02 5.08 9.29
CA LEU A 138 7.17 5.96 9.42
C LEU A 138 8.38 5.31 8.76
N LYS A 139 9.01 6.01 7.82
CA LYS A 139 10.27 5.55 7.20
C LYS A 139 11.45 5.84 8.12
N VAL A 140 12.21 4.81 8.47
CA VAL A 140 13.43 4.90 9.26
C VAL A 140 14.64 4.65 8.36
N ASP A 141 15.66 5.48 8.45
CA ASP A 141 17.00 5.23 7.96
C ASP A 141 17.93 5.11 9.17
N ALA A 142 18.21 3.89 9.56
CA ALA A 142 19.02 3.61 10.74
C ALA A 142 20.49 3.98 10.56
N SER A 143 20.99 3.95 9.31
CA SER A 143 22.40 4.26 9.01
C SER A 143 22.70 5.75 9.15
N MET A 144 21.73 6.61 8.85
CA MET A 144 21.84 8.07 8.94
C MET A 144 21.11 8.66 10.15
N LEU A 145 20.46 7.82 10.97
CA LEU A 145 19.57 8.23 12.07
C LEU A 145 18.54 9.27 11.61
N LYS A 146 17.88 8.99 10.47
CA LYS A 146 16.88 9.87 9.88
C LYS A 146 15.51 9.21 9.79
N LEU A 147 14.48 10.04 9.92
CA LEU A 147 13.09 9.67 9.77
C LEU A 147 12.49 10.41 8.56
N ASN A 148 11.68 9.73 7.76
CA ASN A 148 11.08 10.26 6.52
C ASN A 148 12.08 10.99 5.59
N GLY A 149 13.36 10.59 5.65
CA GLY A 149 14.44 11.10 4.82
C GLY A 149 15.04 12.45 5.24
N ASN A 150 14.34 13.29 6.01
CA ASN A 150 14.74 14.67 6.30
C ASN A 150 14.66 15.09 7.78
N VAL A 151 14.17 14.24 8.67
CA VAL A 151 14.10 14.51 10.12
C VAL A 151 15.23 13.78 10.81
N GLY A 152 16.14 14.51 11.49
CA GLY A 152 17.30 13.95 12.19
C GLY A 152 16.97 13.57 13.64
N ILE A 153 17.50 12.42 14.10
CA ILE A 153 17.55 12.09 15.51
C ILE A 153 18.81 12.76 16.09
N THR A 154 18.61 13.76 16.96
CA THR A 154 19.70 14.60 17.51
C THR A 154 20.22 14.10 18.85
N ALA A 155 19.39 13.41 19.62
CA ALA A 155 19.77 12.67 20.83
C ALA A 155 18.91 11.41 20.94
N ALA A 156 19.50 10.33 21.35
CA ALA A 156 18.83 9.03 21.42
C ALA A 156 18.87 8.44 22.82
N ASP A 157 18.02 7.43 23.05
CA ASP A 157 18.04 6.53 24.20
C ASP A 157 17.83 7.19 25.57
N ILE A 158 17.02 8.26 25.63
CA ILE A 158 16.58 8.83 26.91
C ILE A 158 15.58 7.86 27.52
N SER A 159 16.00 7.16 28.57
CA SER A 159 15.20 6.13 29.24
C SER A 159 14.04 6.71 30.05
N ALA A 160 12.90 6.04 30.00
CA ALA A 160 11.74 6.27 30.83
C ALA A 160 11.20 4.93 31.38
N THR A 161 10.42 4.96 32.48
CA THR A 161 9.85 3.75 33.06
C THR A 161 8.93 2.97 32.14
N ASN A 162 8.30 3.66 31.21
CA ASN A 162 7.35 3.07 30.24
C ASN A 162 7.83 3.19 28.79
N GLY A 163 9.13 3.40 28.52
CA GLY A 163 9.65 3.42 27.16
C GLY A 163 10.99 4.11 26.98
N VAL A 164 11.21 4.64 25.77
CA VAL A 164 12.41 5.36 25.37
C VAL A 164 12.03 6.60 24.51
N ILE A 165 12.81 7.66 24.65
CA ILE A 165 12.63 8.90 23.91
C ILE A 165 13.85 9.13 23.02
N HIS A 166 13.61 9.47 21.75
CA HIS A 166 14.59 9.98 20.80
C HIS A 166 14.23 11.42 20.43
N VAL A 167 15.15 12.35 20.61
CA VAL A 167 14.96 13.77 20.29
C VAL A 167 15.13 13.98 18.80
N ILE A 168 14.22 14.71 18.20
CA ILE A 168 14.25 15.01 16.77
C ILE A 168 14.23 16.52 16.48
N ASP A 169 14.83 16.89 15.34
CA ASP A 169 15.01 18.30 14.93
C ASP A 169 13.82 18.91 14.20
N LYS A 170 12.83 18.09 13.78
CA LYS A 170 11.59 18.56 13.10
C LYS A 170 10.38 17.77 13.59
N VAL A 171 9.20 18.37 13.48
CA VAL A 171 7.93 17.67 13.73
C VAL A 171 7.65 16.73 12.56
N LEU A 172 7.32 15.47 12.86
CA LEU A 172 6.88 14.48 11.87
C LEU A 172 5.42 14.75 11.49
N LEU A 173 5.13 14.90 10.22
CA LEU A 173 3.76 15.00 9.71
C LEU A 173 3.34 13.67 9.09
N PRO A 174 2.13 13.16 9.43
CA PRO A 174 1.62 11.92 8.83
C PRO A 174 1.48 12.07 7.31
N PRO A 175 2.14 11.23 6.50
CA PRO A 175 2.19 11.38 5.05
C PRO A 175 0.93 10.87 4.36
N THR A 176 0.57 11.49 3.23
CA THR A 176 -0.31 10.91 2.22
C THR A 176 0.46 9.88 1.37
N VAL A 177 -0.24 9.11 0.50
CA VAL A 177 0.42 8.20 -0.44
C VAL A 177 1.41 8.91 -1.36
N VAL A 178 1.16 10.18 -1.70
CA VAL A 178 2.06 11.01 -2.51
C VAL A 178 3.28 11.43 -1.70
N ASP A 179 3.11 11.81 -0.44
CA ASP A 179 4.22 12.23 0.42
C ASP A 179 5.15 11.04 0.73
N ILE A 180 4.61 9.81 0.82
CA ILE A 180 5.40 8.58 0.89
C ILE A 180 6.28 8.43 -0.36
N ALA A 181 5.72 8.67 -1.55
CA ALA A 181 6.49 8.59 -2.80
C ALA A 181 7.55 9.70 -2.87
N LEU A 182 7.23 10.94 -2.48
CA LEU A 182 8.17 12.07 -2.44
C LEU A 182 9.34 11.83 -1.48
N ALA A 183 9.12 11.16 -0.35
CA ALA A 183 10.14 10.86 0.66
C ALA A 183 11.02 9.65 0.32
N ASN A 184 10.77 8.98 -0.82
CA ASN A 184 11.50 7.76 -1.19
C ASN A 184 12.20 7.91 -2.55
N SER A 185 13.55 7.92 -2.53
CA SER A 185 14.38 8.04 -3.72
C SER A 185 14.16 6.96 -4.80
N SER A 186 13.58 5.82 -4.42
CA SER A 186 13.19 4.76 -5.37
C SER A 186 11.99 5.12 -6.25
N PHE A 187 11.27 6.23 -5.97
CA PHE A 187 10.06 6.64 -6.67
C PHE A 187 10.19 7.97 -7.42
N THR A 188 11.41 8.45 -7.67
CA THR A 188 11.62 9.74 -8.35
C THR A 188 10.98 9.78 -9.74
N SER A 189 11.04 8.68 -10.50
CA SER A 189 10.36 8.55 -11.80
C SER A 189 8.83 8.57 -11.67
N LEU A 190 8.27 7.89 -10.65
CA LEU A 190 6.83 7.92 -10.36
C LEU A 190 6.36 9.34 -10.03
N VAL A 191 7.10 10.04 -9.15
CA VAL A 191 6.79 11.43 -8.77
C VAL A 191 6.84 12.36 -9.97
N ALA A 192 7.86 12.23 -10.83
CA ALA A 192 7.97 13.01 -12.05
C ALA A 192 6.81 12.73 -13.02
N ALA A 193 6.40 11.46 -13.17
CA ALA A 193 5.26 11.07 -14.00
C ALA A 193 3.94 11.63 -13.44
N LEU A 194 3.70 11.53 -12.13
CA LEU A 194 2.52 12.11 -11.46
C LEU A 194 2.46 13.63 -11.62
N THR A 195 3.61 14.31 -11.53
CA THR A 195 3.70 15.75 -11.72
C THR A 195 3.38 16.14 -13.16
N LYS A 196 3.96 15.43 -14.14
CA LYS A 196 3.72 15.66 -15.57
C LYS A 196 2.26 15.42 -15.97
N ALA A 197 1.61 14.42 -15.36
CA ALA A 197 0.20 14.10 -15.56
C ALA A 197 -0.78 14.96 -14.73
N ASN A 198 -0.30 15.91 -13.91
CA ASN A 198 -1.09 16.75 -12.99
C ASN A 198 -1.94 15.93 -11.99
N LEU A 199 -1.50 14.73 -11.59
CA LEU A 199 -2.22 13.83 -10.69
C LEU A 199 -1.84 13.98 -9.20
N VAL A 200 -0.82 14.79 -8.87
CA VAL A 200 -0.34 14.99 -7.50
C VAL A 200 -1.47 15.41 -6.56
N ASN A 201 -2.23 16.43 -6.90
CA ASN A 201 -3.32 16.94 -6.05
C ASN A 201 -4.49 15.96 -5.95
N ALA A 202 -4.80 15.25 -7.04
CA ALA A 202 -5.86 14.24 -7.04
C ALA A 202 -5.55 13.08 -6.08
N LEU A 203 -4.29 12.65 -6.00
CA LEU A 203 -3.86 11.57 -5.09
C LEU A 203 -3.48 12.06 -3.68
N LYS A 204 -3.40 13.38 -3.44
CA LYS A 204 -3.32 13.99 -2.10
C LYS A 204 -4.70 14.19 -1.46
N ALA A 205 -5.78 14.12 -2.24
CA ALA A 205 -7.14 14.24 -1.74
C ALA A 205 -7.53 13.11 -0.76
N ASP A 206 -8.68 13.28 -0.11
CA ASP A 206 -9.23 12.30 0.82
C ASP A 206 -9.55 10.98 0.08
N GLY A 207 -8.71 9.95 0.26
CA GLY A 207 -8.92 8.64 -0.34
C GLY A 207 -10.25 8.00 0.08
N PRO A 208 -10.29 6.71 0.35
CA PRO A 208 -9.12 5.83 0.45
C PRO A 208 -8.56 5.35 -0.90
N PHE A 209 -7.23 5.21 -0.97
CA PHE A 209 -6.55 4.69 -2.15
C PHE A 209 -5.73 3.43 -1.84
N THR A 210 -5.54 2.58 -2.85
CA THR A 210 -4.43 1.63 -2.91
C THR A 210 -3.59 1.99 -4.12
N VAL A 211 -2.31 2.24 -3.91
CA VAL A 211 -1.36 2.59 -4.97
C VAL A 211 -0.36 1.46 -5.15
N PHE A 212 -0.34 0.87 -6.33
CA PHE A 212 0.74 -0.03 -6.75
C PHE A 212 1.86 0.83 -7.32
N ALA A 213 2.89 1.11 -6.52
CA ALA A 213 3.94 2.08 -6.82
C ALA A 213 5.14 1.41 -7.52
N PRO A 214 5.37 1.65 -8.82
CA PRO A 214 6.52 1.12 -9.53
C PRO A 214 7.79 1.87 -9.15
N THR A 215 8.89 1.12 -9.02
CA THR A 215 10.23 1.67 -8.74
C THR A 215 10.81 2.40 -9.95
N ASN A 216 11.94 3.13 -9.75
CA ASN A 216 12.68 3.74 -10.85
C ASN A 216 13.16 2.70 -11.87
N ASP A 217 13.56 1.50 -11.42
CA ASP A 217 13.98 0.41 -12.30
C ASP A 217 12.80 -0.09 -13.15
N ALA A 218 11.59 -0.15 -12.56
CA ALA A 218 10.37 -0.48 -13.29
C ALA A 218 10.08 0.52 -14.44
N PHE A 219 10.30 1.82 -14.20
CA PHE A 219 10.18 2.85 -15.23
C PHE A 219 11.29 2.74 -16.29
N SER A 220 12.53 2.46 -15.89
CA SER A 220 13.64 2.25 -16.82
C SER A 220 13.38 1.08 -17.77
N GLN A 221 12.80 -0.01 -17.24
CA GLN A 221 12.38 -1.15 -18.06
C GLN A 221 11.24 -0.76 -19.03
N LEU A 222 10.23 -0.01 -18.55
CA LEU A 222 9.15 0.49 -19.42
C LEU A 222 9.69 1.32 -20.59
N PHE A 223 10.63 2.24 -20.33
CA PHE A 223 11.22 3.07 -21.41
C PHE A 223 11.96 2.21 -22.43
N THR A 224 12.65 1.17 -21.98
CA THR A 224 13.33 0.21 -22.86
C THR A 224 12.30 -0.58 -23.71
N ASP A 225 11.23 -1.08 -23.09
CA ASP A 225 10.18 -1.86 -23.77
C ASP A 225 9.42 -1.02 -24.82
N LEU A 226 9.24 0.28 -24.54
CA LEU A 226 8.60 1.24 -25.47
C LEU A 226 9.58 1.80 -26.52
N GLY A 227 10.88 1.56 -26.40
CA GLY A 227 11.89 2.12 -27.31
C GLY A 227 12.05 3.65 -27.19
N VAL A 228 11.76 4.23 -26.00
CA VAL A 228 11.84 5.67 -25.74
C VAL A 228 13.02 6.01 -24.82
N SER A 229 13.52 7.25 -24.92
CA SER A 229 14.70 7.69 -24.15
C SER A 229 14.40 7.98 -22.67
N GLY A 230 13.14 8.06 -22.27
CA GLY A 230 12.76 8.37 -20.91
C GLY A 230 11.39 9.04 -20.81
N LEU A 231 11.09 9.57 -19.62
CA LEU A 231 9.77 10.17 -19.31
C LEU A 231 9.42 11.37 -20.21
N ASP A 232 10.41 12.08 -20.73
CA ASP A 232 10.20 13.26 -21.57
C ASP A 232 9.55 12.92 -22.92
N ALA A 233 9.73 11.70 -23.39
CA ALA A 233 9.13 11.20 -24.63
C ALA A 233 7.63 10.85 -24.48
N LEU A 234 7.09 10.78 -23.27
CA LEU A 234 5.69 10.52 -22.99
C LEU A 234 5.00 11.82 -22.58
N ASN A 235 3.80 12.08 -23.12
CA ASN A 235 3.00 13.24 -22.74
C ASN A 235 2.07 12.92 -21.56
N ALA A 236 1.32 13.94 -21.07
CA ALA A 236 0.40 13.77 -19.94
C ALA A 236 -0.79 12.86 -20.30
N GLU A 237 -1.22 12.84 -21.54
CA GLU A 237 -2.34 12.04 -22.05
C GLU A 237 -1.97 10.56 -22.07
N ASP A 238 -0.71 10.24 -22.42
CA ASP A 238 -0.17 8.87 -22.37
C ASP A 238 -0.02 8.37 -20.94
N LEU A 239 0.48 9.23 -20.04
CA LEU A 239 0.78 8.89 -18.65
C LEU A 239 -0.46 8.73 -17.77
N THR A 240 -1.48 9.56 -17.97
CA THR A 240 -2.68 9.59 -17.12
C THR A 240 -3.37 8.23 -16.99
N PRO A 241 -3.73 7.54 -18.10
CA PRO A 241 -4.37 6.22 -17.98
C PRO A 241 -3.45 5.18 -17.35
N ILE A 242 -2.15 5.23 -17.62
CA ILE A 242 -1.16 4.33 -17.00
C ILE A 242 -1.13 4.54 -15.50
N LEU A 243 -0.95 5.78 -15.03
CA LEU A 243 -0.85 6.10 -13.61
C LEU A 243 -2.15 5.78 -12.86
N LEU A 244 -3.32 6.09 -13.44
CA LEU A 244 -4.62 5.74 -12.84
C LEU A 244 -4.87 4.23 -12.82
N TYR A 245 -4.25 3.47 -13.72
CA TYR A 245 -4.32 2.01 -13.71
C TYR A 245 -3.58 1.38 -12.52
N HIS A 246 -2.63 2.12 -11.91
CA HIS A 246 -1.94 1.72 -10.69
C HIS A 246 -2.71 2.02 -9.41
N VAL A 247 -3.90 2.61 -9.49
CA VAL A 247 -4.64 3.09 -8.31
C VAL A 247 -6.01 2.45 -8.21
N LEU A 248 -6.32 1.90 -7.03
CA LEU A 248 -7.68 1.48 -6.66
C LEU A 248 -8.32 2.55 -5.77
N GLY A 249 -9.62 2.76 -5.89
CA GLY A 249 -10.42 3.67 -5.06
C GLY A 249 -10.85 3.06 -3.71
N ALA A 250 -10.01 2.24 -3.10
CA ALA A 250 -10.23 1.59 -1.81
C ALA A 250 -8.89 1.33 -1.11
N ALA A 251 -8.86 1.30 0.22
CA ALA A 251 -7.68 0.89 0.99
C ALA A 251 -7.67 -0.63 1.17
N VAL A 252 -6.86 -1.33 0.39
CA VAL A 252 -6.76 -2.80 0.39
C VAL A 252 -5.40 -3.21 0.95
N LYS A 253 -5.39 -3.93 2.08
CA LYS A 253 -4.19 -4.51 2.69
C LYS A 253 -3.71 -5.72 1.89
N SER A 254 -2.43 -6.05 1.99
CA SER A 254 -1.87 -7.25 1.36
C SER A 254 -2.64 -8.53 1.73
N THR A 255 -3.09 -8.63 2.99
CA THR A 255 -3.89 -9.76 3.50
C THR A 255 -5.33 -9.80 2.99
N GLN A 256 -5.80 -8.74 2.35
CA GLN A 256 -7.14 -8.62 1.76
C GLN A 256 -7.12 -8.74 0.24
N LEU A 257 -5.94 -8.78 -0.37
CA LEU A 257 -5.80 -9.06 -1.80
C LEU A 257 -6.33 -10.47 -2.10
N GLN A 258 -7.24 -10.56 -3.06
CA GLN A 258 -7.80 -11.83 -3.52
C GLN A 258 -7.45 -12.03 -5.00
N THR A 259 -7.29 -13.29 -5.40
CA THR A 259 -7.10 -13.62 -6.82
C THR A 259 -8.37 -13.33 -7.59
N GLY A 260 -8.25 -12.53 -8.65
CA GLY A 260 -9.35 -12.09 -9.50
C GLY A 260 -9.15 -10.70 -10.08
N TYR A 261 -10.20 -10.17 -10.68
CA TYR A 261 -10.18 -8.84 -11.29
C TYR A 261 -10.71 -7.79 -10.32
N VAL A 262 -9.99 -6.67 -10.20
CA VAL A 262 -10.38 -5.50 -9.41
C VAL A 262 -10.43 -4.26 -10.30
N SER A 263 -11.33 -3.33 -10.02
CA SER A 263 -11.46 -2.09 -10.77
C SER A 263 -10.43 -1.05 -10.33
N THR A 264 -9.70 -0.49 -11.29
CA THR A 264 -8.76 0.61 -11.08
C THR A 264 -9.45 1.97 -11.26
N LEU A 265 -8.71 3.07 -11.09
CA LEU A 265 -9.21 4.41 -11.42
C LEU A 265 -9.07 4.74 -12.91
N SER A 266 -8.33 3.95 -13.70
CA SER A 266 -8.18 4.16 -15.14
C SER A 266 -9.51 4.00 -15.87
N ALA A 267 -9.82 4.91 -16.76
CA ALA A 267 -11.03 4.88 -17.55
C ALA A 267 -10.86 4.03 -18.81
N GLY A 268 -11.84 3.20 -19.09
CA GLY A 268 -12.09 2.53 -20.36
C GLY A 268 -13.29 3.11 -21.09
N PRO A 269 -13.83 2.43 -22.11
CA PRO A 269 -15.00 2.89 -22.86
C PRO A 269 -16.19 3.20 -21.94
N ASN A 270 -16.91 4.30 -22.25
CA ASN A 270 -18.09 4.77 -21.50
C ASN A 270 -17.79 5.01 -19.99
N ASP A 271 -16.62 5.54 -19.68
CA ASP A 271 -16.12 5.80 -18.30
C ASP A 271 -16.10 4.57 -17.39
N SER A 272 -16.13 3.38 -17.97
CA SER A 272 -15.95 2.12 -17.27
C SER A 272 -14.56 2.03 -16.67
N LYS A 273 -14.44 1.46 -15.48
CA LYS A 273 -13.14 1.31 -14.81
C LYS A 273 -12.40 0.07 -15.31
N VAL A 274 -11.19 0.27 -15.81
CA VAL A 274 -10.35 -0.82 -16.36
C VAL A 274 -9.99 -1.81 -15.24
N SER A 275 -10.11 -3.10 -15.56
CA SER A 275 -9.87 -4.20 -14.64
C SER A 275 -8.39 -4.55 -14.54
N LEU A 276 -7.89 -4.76 -13.33
CA LEU A 276 -6.57 -5.26 -13.00
C LEU A 276 -6.68 -6.68 -12.50
N LEU A 277 -5.95 -7.61 -13.08
CA LEU A 277 -5.84 -8.98 -12.57
C LEU A 277 -4.85 -9.02 -11.40
N VAL A 278 -5.33 -9.47 -10.25
CA VAL A 278 -4.53 -9.76 -9.06
C VAL A 278 -4.38 -11.27 -8.95
N ASP A 279 -3.16 -11.76 -8.82
CA ASP A 279 -2.86 -13.12 -8.34
C ASP A 279 -2.28 -13.01 -6.93
N ALA A 280 -3.15 -13.22 -5.94
CA ALA A 280 -2.77 -13.10 -4.53
C ALA A 280 -1.83 -14.22 -4.09
N ALA A 281 -1.92 -15.41 -4.69
CA ALA A 281 -1.07 -16.55 -4.37
C ALA A 281 0.37 -16.35 -4.88
N ALA A 282 0.52 -15.83 -6.11
CA ALA A 282 1.82 -15.53 -6.70
C ALA A 282 2.33 -14.11 -6.34
N VAL A 283 1.51 -13.31 -5.63
CA VAL A 283 1.81 -11.91 -5.28
C VAL A 283 2.15 -11.08 -6.53
N LYS A 284 1.32 -11.22 -7.58
CA LYS A 284 1.53 -10.59 -8.89
C LYS A 284 0.31 -9.84 -9.39
N LEU A 285 0.56 -8.86 -10.25
CA LEU A 285 -0.42 -8.10 -11.01
C LEU A 285 -0.27 -8.41 -12.50
N ASN A 286 -1.40 -8.65 -13.20
CA ASN A 286 -1.44 -9.04 -14.62
C ASN A 286 -0.46 -10.18 -14.95
N ASN A 287 -0.20 -11.09 -14.01
CA ASN A 287 0.79 -12.18 -14.07
C ASN A 287 2.23 -11.76 -14.45
N ASN A 288 2.52 -10.49 -14.48
CA ASN A 288 3.76 -9.91 -14.99
C ASN A 288 4.53 -9.09 -13.94
N SER A 289 3.86 -8.24 -13.16
CA SER A 289 4.48 -7.39 -12.14
C SER A 289 4.39 -8.03 -10.76
N LYS A 290 5.51 -8.12 -10.03
CA LYS A 290 5.54 -8.63 -8.65
C LYS A 290 5.33 -7.48 -7.67
N ILE A 291 4.60 -7.76 -6.60
CA ILE A 291 4.55 -6.89 -5.43
C ILE A 291 5.77 -7.24 -4.56
N VAL A 292 6.71 -6.30 -4.43
CA VAL A 292 8.00 -6.52 -3.74
C VAL A 292 8.03 -5.97 -2.32
N ALA A 293 7.12 -5.04 -1.97
CA ALA A 293 6.86 -4.60 -0.60
C ALA A 293 5.39 -4.22 -0.46
N THR A 294 4.83 -4.46 0.71
CA THR A 294 3.41 -4.28 0.98
C THR A 294 3.16 -3.35 2.15
N ASP A 295 1.94 -2.81 2.21
CA ASP A 295 1.36 -2.16 3.38
C ASP A 295 2.16 -0.96 3.91
N VAL A 296 2.71 -0.12 3.02
CA VAL A 296 3.19 1.20 3.40
C VAL A 296 2.00 2.14 3.51
N VAL A 297 1.62 2.47 4.74
CA VAL A 297 0.35 3.12 5.06
C VAL A 297 0.52 4.62 5.14
N GLY A 298 -0.25 5.35 4.37
CA GLY A 298 -0.46 6.80 4.47
C GLY A 298 -1.78 7.14 5.17
N THR A 299 -2.03 8.43 5.34
CA THR A 299 -3.28 8.95 5.90
C THR A 299 -4.48 8.65 5.00
N ASN A 300 -4.29 8.72 3.69
CA ASN A 300 -5.34 8.59 2.67
C ASN A 300 -5.24 7.32 1.82
N GLY A 301 -4.34 6.37 2.11
CA GLY A 301 -4.21 5.16 1.32
C GLY A 301 -3.09 4.23 1.75
N ILE A 302 -2.96 3.14 1.01
CA ILE A 302 -1.94 2.10 1.20
C ILE A 302 -1.11 2.01 -0.07
N VAL A 303 0.20 1.91 0.07
CA VAL A 303 1.14 1.75 -1.04
C VAL A 303 1.72 0.34 -1.03
N HIS A 304 1.65 -0.34 -2.16
CA HIS A 304 2.36 -1.59 -2.46
C HIS A 304 3.39 -1.32 -3.54
N VAL A 305 4.63 -1.66 -3.28
CA VAL A 305 5.73 -1.45 -4.23
C VAL A 305 5.78 -2.56 -5.25
N ILE A 306 5.91 -2.22 -6.52
CA ILE A 306 5.95 -3.18 -7.62
C ILE A 306 7.22 -3.04 -8.47
N ASP A 307 7.66 -4.15 -9.06
CA ASP A 307 8.90 -4.25 -9.84
C ASP A 307 8.74 -3.91 -11.34
N LYS A 308 7.49 -3.71 -11.82
CA LYS A 308 7.21 -3.30 -13.20
C LYS A 308 6.06 -2.32 -13.25
N VAL A 309 6.11 -1.37 -14.19
CA VAL A 309 4.94 -0.55 -14.54
C VAL A 309 3.90 -1.43 -15.23
N ILE A 310 2.65 -1.38 -14.76
CA ILE A 310 1.54 -2.11 -15.37
C ILE A 310 0.83 -1.21 -16.37
N LEU A 311 0.60 -1.73 -17.58
CA LEU A 311 -0.10 -1.00 -18.62
C LEU A 311 -1.58 -1.39 -18.66
N PRO A 312 -2.48 -0.40 -18.89
CA PRO A 312 -3.90 -0.70 -19.07
C PRO A 312 -4.12 -1.61 -20.28
N PRO A 313 -4.74 -2.80 -20.10
CA PRO A 313 -4.79 -3.84 -21.12
C PRO A 313 -5.91 -3.60 -22.14
N THR A 314 -5.69 -4.05 -23.38
CA THR A 314 -6.76 -4.32 -24.35
C THR A 314 -7.46 -5.66 -24.03
N VAL A 315 -8.58 -5.96 -24.69
CA VAL A 315 -9.25 -7.28 -24.55
C VAL A 315 -8.32 -8.45 -24.87
N VAL A 316 -7.38 -8.27 -25.79
CA VAL A 316 -6.38 -9.30 -26.14
C VAL A 316 -5.33 -9.42 -25.04
N ASP A 317 -4.86 -8.31 -24.45
CA ASP A 317 -3.85 -8.33 -23.40
C ASP A 317 -4.40 -8.98 -22.10
N ILE A 318 -5.70 -8.80 -21.82
CA ILE A 318 -6.39 -9.54 -20.75
C ILE A 318 -6.35 -11.05 -21.00
N ALA A 319 -6.64 -11.48 -22.25
CA ALA A 319 -6.58 -12.89 -22.59
C ALA A 319 -5.16 -13.45 -22.50
N LEU A 320 -4.15 -12.68 -22.95
CA LEU A 320 -2.72 -13.05 -22.84
C LEU A 320 -2.25 -13.16 -21.37
N ALA A 321 -2.75 -12.31 -20.49
CA ALA A 321 -2.37 -12.31 -19.08
C ALA A 321 -3.04 -13.42 -18.26
N ASN A 322 -4.07 -14.09 -18.77
CA ASN A 322 -4.81 -15.11 -18.03
C ASN A 322 -4.63 -16.50 -18.66
N SER A 323 -3.97 -17.40 -17.94
CA SER A 323 -3.69 -18.77 -18.40
C SER A 323 -4.94 -19.59 -18.77
N SER A 324 -6.12 -19.21 -18.22
CA SER A 324 -7.39 -19.86 -18.58
C SER A 324 -7.82 -19.61 -20.03
N PHE A 325 -7.18 -18.67 -20.75
CA PHE A 325 -7.46 -18.32 -22.13
C PHE A 325 -6.35 -18.70 -23.11
N SER A 326 -5.39 -19.55 -22.72
CA SER A 326 -4.25 -19.90 -23.57
C SER A 326 -4.67 -20.50 -24.92
N THR A 327 -5.74 -21.30 -24.94
CA THR A 327 -6.30 -21.85 -26.19
C THR A 327 -6.98 -20.79 -27.05
N LEU A 328 -7.74 -19.84 -26.44
CA LEU A 328 -8.31 -18.70 -27.13
C LEU A 328 -7.21 -17.84 -27.78
N VAL A 329 -6.14 -17.55 -27.05
CA VAL A 329 -4.98 -16.80 -27.57
C VAL A 329 -4.37 -17.53 -28.76
N SER A 330 -4.14 -18.85 -28.66
CA SER A 330 -3.62 -19.64 -29.77
C SER A 330 -4.55 -19.60 -31.00
N ALA A 331 -5.86 -19.64 -30.78
CA ALA A 331 -6.87 -19.50 -31.85
C ALA A 331 -6.81 -18.11 -32.50
N LEU A 332 -6.71 -17.03 -31.71
CA LEU A 332 -6.61 -15.64 -32.20
C LEU A 332 -5.34 -15.44 -33.03
N VAL A 333 -4.20 -15.99 -32.58
CA VAL A 333 -2.94 -15.92 -33.31
C VAL A 333 -3.05 -16.65 -34.65
N LYS A 334 -3.59 -17.89 -34.64
CA LYS A 334 -3.76 -18.69 -35.85
C LYS A 334 -4.75 -18.08 -36.84
N ALA A 335 -5.79 -17.41 -36.33
CA ALA A 335 -6.77 -16.70 -37.17
C ALA A 335 -6.27 -15.30 -37.63
N GLU A 336 -5.09 -14.85 -37.17
CA GLU A 336 -4.53 -13.49 -37.45
C GLU A 336 -5.46 -12.35 -36.97
N LEU A 337 -6.22 -12.56 -35.91
CA LEU A 337 -7.18 -11.60 -35.36
C LEU A 337 -6.61 -10.75 -34.20
N VAL A 338 -5.37 -11.00 -33.76
CA VAL A 338 -4.74 -10.30 -32.64
C VAL A 338 -4.74 -8.79 -32.84
N GLU A 339 -4.19 -8.30 -33.96
CA GLU A 339 -4.10 -6.86 -34.23
C GLU A 339 -5.48 -6.22 -34.45
N THR A 340 -6.43 -6.95 -35.06
CA THR A 340 -7.80 -6.49 -35.21
C THR A 340 -8.48 -6.22 -33.87
N LEU A 341 -8.33 -7.15 -32.90
CA LEU A 341 -8.95 -7.00 -31.59
C LEU A 341 -8.13 -6.16 -30.59
N LYS A 342 -6.86 -5.87 -30.87
CA LYS A 342 -6.09 -4.81 -30.20
C LYS A 342 -6.45 -3.41 -30.68
N GLY A 343 -7.07 -3.30 -31.85
CA GLY A 343 -7.47 -2.03 -32.47
C GLY A 343 -8.52 -1.26 -31.66
N GLN A 344 -8.95 -0.15 -32.26
CA GLN A 344 -9.97 0.72 -31.69
C GLN A 344 -11.32 0.00 -31.65
N GLY A 345 -11.74 -0.41 -30.41
CA GLY A 345 -13.08 -0.90 -30.17
C GLY A 345 -14.12 0.25 -30.20
N PRO A 346 -15.11 0.23 -29.32
CA PRO A 346 -15.23 -0.75 -28.24
C PRO A 346 -15.78 -2.11 -28.68
N PHE A 347 -15.32 -3.17 -28.01
CA PHE A 347 -15.76 -4.54 -28.23
C PHE A 347 -16.42 -5.13 -26.97
N THR A 348 -17.39 -6.03 -27.17
CA THR A 348 -17.83 -6.96 -26.15
C THR A 348 -17.43 -8.36 -26.60
N VAL A 349 -16.57 -9.01 -25.83
CA VAL A 349 -16.02 -10.32 -26.17
C VAL A 349 -16.57 -11.38 -25.20
N PHE A 350 -17.25 -12.37 -25.73
CA PHE A 350 -17.63 -13.58 -25.00
C PHE A 350 -16.46 -14.58 -25.06
N ALA A 351 -15.60 -14.58 -24.03
CA ALA A 351 -14.34 -15.33 -24.05
C ALA A 351 -14.49 -16.74 -23.48
N PRO A 352 -14.37 -17.78 -24.31
CA PRO A 352 -14.42 -19.17 -23.85
C PRO A 352 -13.12 -19.56 -23.14
N THR A 353 -13.23 -20.33 -22.05
CA THR A 353 -12.11 -20.89 -21.31
C THR A 353 -11.43 -22.05 -22.07
N ASN A 354 -10.24 -22.46 -21.59
CA ASN A 354 -9.58 -23.67 -22.12
C ASN A 354 -10.47 -24.92 -22.03
N ASP A 355 -11.25 -25.04 -20.93
CA ASP A 355 -12.20 -26.16 -20.76
C ASP A 355 -13.31 -26.13 -21.81
N ALA A 356 -13.80 -24.92 -22.15
CA ALA A 356 -14.77 -24.75 -23.21
C ALA A 356 -14.24 -25.20 -24.58
N PHE A 357 -12.99 -24.89 -24.88
CA PHE A 357 -12.31 -25.39 -26.10
C PHE A 357 -12.08 -26.89 -26.07
N SER A 358 -11.67 -27.45 -24.93
CA SER A 358 -11.48 -28.91 -24.75
C SER A 358 -12.78 -29.68 -25.01
N ALA A 359 -13.90 -29.16 -24.53
CA ALA A 359 -15.23 -29.71 -24.80
C ALA A 359 -15.59 -29.65 -26.29
N LEU A 360 -15.29 -28.51 -26.96
CA LEU A 360 -15.48 -28.38 -28.40
C LEU A 360 -14.65 -29.39 -29.17
N PHE A 361 -13.34 -29.53 -28.87
CA PHE A 361 -12.46 -30.46 -29.57
C PHE A 361 -12.94 -31.90 -29.46
N THR A 362 -13.44 -32.30 -28.29
CA THR A 362 -14.04 -33.62 -28.09
C THR A 362 -15.30 -33.79 -28.97
N GLN A 363 -16.15 -32.76 -29.02
CA GLN A 363 -17.40 -32.78 -29.81
C GLN A 363 -17.17 -32.93 -31.29
N ILE A 364 -16.14 -32.24 -31.86
CA ILE A 364 -15.86 -32.25 -33.31
C ILE A 364 -14.79 -33.29 -33.70
N GLY A 365 -14.28 -34.09 -32.73
CA GLY A 365 -13.36 -35.19 -32.99
C GLY A 365 -11.94 -34.80 -33.39
N VAL A 366 -11.46 -33.64 -32.88
CA VAL A 366 -10.07 -33.17 -33.09
C VAL A 366 -9.31 -33.19 -31.76
N SER A 367 -7.97 -33.29 -31.82
CA SER A 367 -7.13 -33.38 -30.64
C SER A 367 -6.72 -32.01 -30.06
N GLY A 368 -6.95 -30.93 -30.80
CA GLY A 368 -6.59 -29.57 -30.37
C GLY A 368 -6.68 -28.53 -31.49
N ILE A 369 -6.32 -27.29 -31.15
CA ILE A 369 -6.40 -26.12 -32.00
C ILE A 369 -5.56 -26.26 -33.28
N ASP A 370 -4.50 -27.08 -33.26
CA ASP A 370 -3.59 -27.24 -34.38
C ASP A 370 -4.24 -27.94 -35.60
N GLN A 371 -5.31 -28.70 -35.36
CA GLN A 371 -6.07 -29.38 -36.41
C GLN A 371 -7.14 -28.49 -37.10
N LEU A 372 -7.39 -27.27 -36.55
CA LEU A 372 -8.30 -26.31 -37.15
C LEU A 372 -7.53 -25.31 -38.02
N SER A 373 -8.03 -25.02 -39.20
CA SER A 373 -7.44 -24.01 -40.10
C SER A 373 -7.81 -22.60 -39.65
N LYS A 374 -7.15 -21.59 -40.24
CA LYS A 374 -7.55 -20.17 -40.10
C LYS A 374 -9.00 -19.95 -40.53
N ASP A 375 -9.40 -20.58 -41.65
CA ASP A 375 -10.75 -20.45 -42.23
C ASP A 375 -11.83 -21.08 -41.32
N ASP A 376 -11.49 -22.12 -40.55
CA ASP A 376 -12.39 -22.71 -39.56
C ASP A 376 -12.52 -21.81 -38.31
N LEU A 377 -11.41 -21.22 -37.87
CA LEU A 377 -11.35 -20.44 -36.60
C LEU A 377 -11.92 -19.02 -36.79
N THR A 378 -11.67 -18.35 -37.89
CA THR A 378 -12.07 -16.96 -38.10
C THR A 378 -13.57 -16.72 -37.91
N PRO A 379 -14.48 -17.50 -38.53
CA PRO A 379 -15.91 -17.30 -38.33
C PRO A 379 -16.38 -17.63 -36.91
N ILE A 380 -15.75 -18.62 -36.26
CA ILE A 380 -16.04 -18.94 -34.86
C ILE A 380 -15.65 -17.79 -33.96
N LEU A 381 -14.42 -17.28 -34.07
CA LEU A 381 -13.92 -16.20 -33.19
C LEU A 381 -14.68 -14.88 -33.40
N LEU A 382 -15.02 -14.52 -34.62
CA LEU A 382 -15.83 -13.34 -34.90
C LEU A 382 -17.27 -13.46 -34.38
N TYR A 383 -17.80 -14.68 -34.27
CA TYR A 383 -19.11 -14.97 -33.65
C TYR A 383 -19.13 -14.74 -32.12
N HIS A 384 -17.96 -14.60 -31.47
CA HIS A 384 -17.81 -14.26 -30.06
C HIS A 384 -17.68 -12.76 -29.81
N VAL A 385 -17.64 -11.92 -30.84
CA VAL A 385 -17.37 -10.49 -30.72
C VAL A 385 -18.57 -9.66 -31.15
N VAL A 386 -19.03 -8.82 -30.25
CA VAL A 386 -20.09 -7.82 -30.50
C VAL A 386 -19.44 -6.45 -30.55
N SER A 387 -19.89 -5.58 -31.45
CA SER A 387 -19.51 -4.16 -31.49
C SER A 387 -20.14 -3.42 -30.29
N GLY A 388 -19.37 -2.58 -29.61
CA GLY A 388 -19.82 -1.82 -28.47
C GLY A 388 -19.29 -2.38 -27.14
N ASN A 389 -19.35 -1.58 -26.07
CA ASN A 389 -18.96 -1.93 -24.72
C ASN A 389 -20.22 -2.20 -23.89
N VAL A 390 -20.74 -3.41 -23.93
CA VAL A 390 -22.00 -3.81 -23.30
C VAL A 390 -21.69 -4.53 -22.00
N LYS A 391 -21.94 -3.88 -20.86
CA LYS A 391 -21.79 -4.48 -19.52
C LYS A 391 -22.93 -5.43 -19.20
N SER A 392 -22.73 -6.27 -18.19
CA SER A 392 -23.71 -7.27 -17.74
C SER A 392 -25.08 -6.66 -17.40
N ASN A 393 -25.08 -5.46 -16.80
CA ASN A 393 -26.32 -4.74 -16.45
C ASN A 393 -27.00 -4.06 -17.66
N GLN A 394 -26.39 -4.08 -18.83
CA GLN A 394 -26.92 -3.56 -20.10
C GLN A 394 -27.35 -4.68 -21.05
N LEU A 395 -27.04 -5.95 -20.71
CA LEU A 395 -27.49 -7.10 -21.48
C LEU A 395 -29.02 -7.23 -21.38
N SER A 396 -29.65 -7.53 -22.50
CA SER A 396 -31.07 -7.81 -22.58
C SER A 396 -31.31 -9.11 -23.36
N SER A 397 -32.40 -9.81 -23.01
CA SER A 397 -32.79 -11.03 -23.72
C SER A 397 -33.20 -10.72 -25.15
N GLY A 398 -32.74 -11.53 -26.10
CA GLY A 398 -33.00 -11.40 -27.52
C GLY A 398 -31.77 -11.64 -28.40
N ASN A 399 -31.93 -11.39 -29.70
CA ASN A 399 -30.87 -11.54 -30.68
C ASN A 399 -29.93 -10.33 -30.61
N VAL A 400 -28.64 -10.58 -30.57
CA VAL A 400 -27.57 -9.57 -30.56
C VAL A 400 -26.65 -9.84 -31.74
N PRO A 401 -26.44 -8.85 -32.64
CA PRO A 401 -25.54 -9.01 -33.76
C PRO A 401 -24.08 -9.08 -33.29
N THR A 402 -23.38 -10.12 -33.75
CA THR A 402 -21.93 -10.26 -33.60
C THR A 402 -21.23 -9.87 -34.91
N LEU A 403 -19.91 -9.94 -34.94
CA LEU A 403 -19.17 -9.72 -36.20
C LEU A 403 -19.37 -10.84 -37.25
N ASN A 404 -20.05 -11.94 -36.88
CA ASN A 404 -20.36 -13.08 -37.79
C ASN A 404 -21.74 -13.69 -37.53
N GLY A 405 -22.78 -12.90 -37.60
CA GLY A 405 -24.17 -13.35 -37.38
C GLY A 405 -24.68 -13.09 -35.97
N ASP A 406 -25.93 -13.47 -35.68
CA ASP A 406 -26.60 -13.14 -34.42
C ASP A 406 -26.43 -14.25 -33.38
N ILE A 407 -26.16 -13.87 -32.15
CA ILE A 407 -26.31 -14.73 -30.98
C ILE A 407 -27.64 -14.45 -30.26
N ASN A 408 -28.22 -15.45 -29.62
CA ASN A 408 -29.38 -15.27 -28.76
C ASN A 408 -28.91 -15.19 -27.31
N VAL A 409 -29.14 -14.02 -26.68
CA VAL A 409 -28.82 -13.79 -25.26
C VAL A 409 -30.10 -14.00 -24.44
N ASN A 410 -30.01 -14.74 -23.36
CA ASN A 410 -31.09 -14.92 -22.39
C ASN A 410 -30.61 -14.48 -21.00
N VAL A 411 -31.21 -13.40 -20.49
CA VAL A 411 -30.91 -12.80 -19.19
C VAL A 411 -31.89 -13.34 -18.16
N GLY A 412 -31.39 -14.26 -17.31
CA GLY A 412 -32.11 -14.86 -16.19
C GLY A 412 -31.28 -14.78 -14.92
N THR A 413 -31.39 -15.77 -14.04
CA THR A 413 -30.49 -15.92 -12.86
C THR A 413 -29.04 -16.08 -13.27
N THR A 414 -28.80 -16.66 -14.43
CA THR A 414 -27.52 -16.73 -15.12
C THR A 414 -27.73 -16.28 -16.56
N VAL A 415 -26.83 -15.47 -17.09
CA VAL A 415 -26.88 -15.12 -18.51
C VAL A 415 -26.43 -16.32 -19.33
N THR A 416 -27.26 -16.72 -20.28
CA THR A 416 -26.95 -17.80 -21.24
C THR A 416 -26.95 -17.29 -22.66
N ILE A 417 -26.12 -17.89 -23.51
CA ILE A 417 -25.98 -17.55 -24.92
C ILE A 417 -26.26 -18.80 -25.76
N ASN A 418 -27.11 -18.64 -26.77
CA ASN A 418 -27.56 -19.72 -27.64
C ASN A 418 -28.08 -20.93 -26.84
N GLU A 419 -28.77 -20.67 -25.70
CA GLU A 419 -29.42 -21.64 -24.81
C GLU A 419 -28.45 -22.60 -24.07
N ASN A 420 -27.18 -22.68 -24.47
CA ASN A 420 -26.28 -23.74 -23.99
C ASN A 420 -24.92 -23.25 -23.44
N SER A 421 -24.56 -22.00 -23.64
CA SER A 421 -23.33 -21.41 -23.09
C SER A 421 -23.68 -20.45 -21.97
N SER A 422 -23.13 -20.68 -20.77
CA SER A 422 -23.35 -19.81 -19.61
C SER A 422 -22.21 -18.82 -19.43
N VAL A 423 -22.54 -17.58 -19.07
CA VAL A 423 -21.57 -16.59 -18.64
C VAL A 423 -21.19 -16.89 -17.19
N VAL A 424 -19.90 -17.13 -16.94
CA VAL A 424 -19.34 -17.53 -15.63
C VAL A 424 -18.62 -16.39 -14.92
N LEU A 425 -18.16 -15.35 -15.65
CA LEU A 425 -17.59 -14.13 -15.13
C LEU A 425 -17.99 -12.98 -16.04
N VAL A 426 -18.40 -11.88 -15.45
CA VAL A 426 -18.86 -10.69 -16.21
C VAL A 426 -17.94 -9.51 -15.98
N ASP A 427 -18.01 -8.55 -16.91
CA ASP A 427 -17.50 -7.18 -16.75
C ASP A 427 -15.97 -7.08 -16.51
N VAL A 428 -15.17 -7.94 -17.14
CA VAL A 428 -13.72 -7.75 -17.17
C VAL A 428 -13.41 -6.65 -18.19
N GLN A 429 -13.23 -5.44 -17.68
CA GLN A 429 -13.11 -4.23 -18.49
C GLN A 429 -11.70 -4.01 -19.01
N ALA A 430 -11.55 -3.81 -20.30
CA ALA A 430 -10.33 -3.43 -20.99
C ALA A 430 -10.39 -1.94 -21.45
N THR A 431 -9.29 -1.44 -22.00
CA THR A 431 -9.20 -0.11 -22.59
C THR A 431 -10.04 0.03 -23.87
N ASN A 432 -10.25 -1.06 -24.60
CA ASN A 432 -10.97 -1.08 -25.88
C ASN A 432 -12.19 -2.02 -25.87
N GLY A 433 -12.71 -2.39 -24.69
CA GLY A 433 -13.89 -3.24 -24.64
C GLY A 433 -14.08 -3.93 -23.28
N VAL A 434 -15.06 -4.84 -23.25
CA VAL A 434 -15.38 -5.64 -22.05
C VAL A 434 -15.41 -7.12 -22.41
N ILE A 435 -14.97 -7.97 -21.47
CA ILE A 435 -14.97 -9.42 -21.63
C ILE A 435 -16.00 -10.02 -20.67
N HIS A 436 -16.82 -10.95 -21.20
CA HIS A 436 -17.64 -11.88 -20.45
C HIS A 436 -17.11 -13.28 -20.67
N VAL A 437 -16.72 -13.98 -19.61
CA VAL A 437 -16.16 -15.33 -19.70
C VAL A 437 -17.30 -16.34 -19.82
N ILE A 438 -17.17 -17.24 -20.78
CA ILE A 438 -18.19 -18.27 -21.05
C ILE A 438 -17.62 -19.69 -20.94
N ASN A 439 -18.46 -20.64 -20.58
CA ASN A 439 -18.09 -22.02 -20.35
C ASN A 439 -18.22 -22.94 -21.58
N LYS A 440 -18.67 -22.42 -22.75
CA LYS A 440 -18.71 -23.14 -24.01
C LYS A 440 -18.35 -22.22 -25.17
N VAL A 441 -17.69 -22.76 -26.19
CA VAL A 441 -17.43 -22.06 -27.45
C VAL A 441 -18.76 -21.90 -28.23
N LEU A 442 -19.04 -20.71 -28.71
CA LEU A 442 -20.21 -20.43 -29.56
C LEU A 442 -19.89 -20.84 -30.99
N LEU A 443 -20.75 -21.62 -31.58
CA LEU A 443 -20.65 -22.03 -32.97
C LEU A 443 -21.70 -21.22 -33.84
N PRO A 444 -21.26 -20.57 -34.94
CA PRO A 444 -22.18 -19.96 -35.82
C PRO A 444 -23.10 -21.02 -36.45
N PRO A 445 -24.36 -20.68 -36.82
CA PRO A 445 -25.24 -21.58 -37.54
C PRO A 445 -24.56 -22.08 -38.81
N ALA A 446 -24.75 -23.38 -39.16
CA ALA A 446 -24.27 -23.92 -40.40
C ALA A 446 -24.90 -23.15 -41.58
N LYS A 447 -24.04 -22.66 -42.47
CA LYS A 447 -24.50 -21.98 -43.72
C LYS A 447 -25.15 -22.97 -44.67
#